data_5a97b45b290df362075051c09ff97e9f
#
_entry.id   5a97b45b290df362075051c09ff97e9f
#
_cell.length_a   1.000
_cell.length_b   1.000
_cell.length_c   1.000
_cell.angle_alpha   90.00
_cell.angle_beta   90.00
_cell.angle_gamma   90.00
#
_symmetry.space_group_name_H-M   'P 1'
#
loop_
_entity.id
_entity.type
_entity.pdbx_description
1 polymer ?
#
loop_
_entity_poly.entity_id
_entity_poly.type
_entity_poly.pdbx_seq_one_letter_code
_entity_poly.pdbx_strand_id
1 'polypeptide(L)'
;MRTGLTKQEKTTDIWFDEKDPLIHIRTHNTDLKKRLAAYARQHPDQCRQTDADPATGCMEFEIAKGRFSFRLTAPYNEERREAARRSARENKATDRLK
;
A
#
# COMPACT_ATOMS: atom_id res chain seq x y z
N MET A 1 9.25 15.48 11.54
CA MET A 1 8.42 16.60 11.98
C MET A 1 7.26 16.13 12.82
N ARG A 2 7.05 16.78 13.93
CA ARG A 2 5.92 16.46 14.79
C ARG A 2 4.69 17.22 14.34
N THR A 3 3.60 16.53 14.16
CA THR A 3 2.35 17.13 13.71
C THR A 3 1.38 17.42 14.84
N GLY A 4 1.65 16.90 16.05
CA GLY A 4 0.73 17.05 17.17
C GLY A 4 -0.45 16.08 17.14
N LEU A 5 -0.55 15.25 16.11
CA LEU A 5 -1.63 14.29 16.00
C LEU A 5 -1.30 12.99 16.73
N THR A 6 -2.30 12.41 17.36
CA THR A 6 -2.17 11.07 17.95
C THR A 6 -2.20 10.02 16.83
N LYS A 7 -1.81 8.80 17.17
CA LYS A 7 -1.88 7.68 16.23
C LYS A 7 -3.30 7.45 15.73
N GLN A 8 -4.30 7.69 16.55
CA GLN A 8 -5.69 7.51 16.19
C GLN A 8 -6.18 8.58 15.22
N GLU A 9 -5.58 9.75 15.27
CA GLU A 9 -5.92 10.85 14.38
C GLU A 9 -5.22 10.77 13.04
N LYS A 10 -4.16 9.96 12.94
CA LYS A 10 -3.42 9.77 11.71
C LYS A 10 -4.06 8.66 10.88
N THR A 11 -4.92 9.07 9.98
CA THR A 11 -5.71 8.14 9.18
C THR A 11 -5.21 8.06 7.74
N THR A 12 -5.63 7.02 7.06
CA THR A 12 -5.38 6.81 5.63
C THR A 12 -6.71 6.54 4.95
N ASP A 13 -7.03 7.34 3.94
CA ASP A 13 -8.26 7.22 3.17
C ASP A 13 -7.91 6.91 1.72
N ILE A 14 -8.56 5.91 1.16
CA ILE A 14 -8.38 5.50 -0.24
C ILE A 14 -9.74 5.43 -0.87
N TRP A 15 -9.94 6.13 -1.99
CA TRP A 15 -11.24 6.14 -2.64
C TRP A 15 -11.10 6.19 -4.16
N PHE A 16 -12.07 5.61 -4.83
CA PHE A 16 -12.21 5.64 -6.27
C PHE A 16 -13.61 5.14 -6.63
N ASP A 17 -14.06 5.45 -7.83
CA ASP A 17 -15.30 4.88 -8.36
C ASP A 17 -15.00 4.04 -9.60
N GLU A 18 -16.06 3.44 -10.18
CA GLU A 18 -15.88 2.52 -11.31
C GLU A 18 -15.43 3.23 -12.59
N LYS A 19 -15.70 4.52 -12.69
CA LYS A 19 -15.34 5.31 -13.88
C LYS A 19 -13.96 5.95 -13.76
N ASP A 20 -13.51 6.18 -12.55
CA ASP A 20 -12.27 6.90 -12.30
C ASP A 20 -11.07 6.03 -12.69
N PRO A 21 -10.23 6.48 -13.61
CA PRO A 21 -9.02 5.73 -13.95
C PRO A 21 -7.94 5.84 -12.87
N LEU A 22 -8.16 6.67 -11.86
CA LEU A 22 -7.21 6.91 -10.80
C LEU A 22 -7.77 6.48 -9.45
N ILE A 23 -6.86 6.09 -8.56
CA ILE A 23 -7.17 5.85 -7.16
C ILE A 23 -6.62 7.03 -6.39
N HIS A 24 -7.43 7.56 -5.48
CA HIS A 24 -7.05 8.71 -4.66
C HIS A 24 -6.65 8.21 -3.28
N ILE A 25 -5.51 8.67 -2.80
CA ILE A 25 -4.98 8.26 -1.50
C ILE A 25 -4.64 9.50 -0.69
N ARG A 26 -5.22 9.60 0.48
CA ARG A 26 -4.91 10.65 1.44
C ARG A 26 -4.42 10.01 2.71
N THR A 27 -3.20 10.34 3.13
CA THR A 27 -2.60 9.62 4.24
C THR A 27 -1.71 10.49 5.11
N HIS A 28 -1.72 10.17 6.39
CA HIS A 28 -0.77 10.70 7.37
C HIS A 28 0.37 9.72 7.64
N ASN A 29 0.29 8.53 7.08
CA ASN A 29 1.28 7.48 7.34
C ASN A 29 2.61 7.83 6.70
N THR A 30 3.65 7.94 7.52
CA THR A 30 4.98 8.37 7.06
C THR A 30 5.57 7.41 6.05
N ASP A 31 5.46 6.12 6.28
CA ASP A 31 6.00 5.10 5.40
C ASP A 31 5.30 5.11 4.04
N LEU A 32 3.99 5.16 4.06
CA LEU A 32 3.20 5.20 2.83
C LEU A 32 3.47 6.48 2.04
N LYS A 33 3.60 7.63 2.72
CA LYS A 33 3.94 8.89 2.06
C LYS A 33 5.28 8.79 1.34
N LYS A 34 6.27 8.20 1.98
CA LYS A 34 7.59 8.03 1.37
C LYS A 34 7.54 7.13 0.15
N ARG A 35 6.78 6.04 0.24
CA ARG A 35 6.62 5.10 -0.87
C ARG A 35 5.92 5.75 -2.06
N LEU A 36 4.85 6.47 -1.79
CA LEU A 36 4.11 7.16 -2.85
C LEU A 36 4.92 8.27 -3.48
N ALA A 37 5.64 9.04 -2.68
CA ALA A 37 6.49 10.10 -3.20
C ALA A 37 7.61 9.55 -4.07
N ALA A 38 8.24 8.46 -3.66
CA ALA A 38 9.27 7.82 -4.44
C ALA A 38 8.73 7.28 -5.76
N TYR A 39 7.56 6.64 -5.69
CA TYR A 39 6.90 6.12 -6.88
C TYR A 39 6.54 7.24 -7.85
N ALA A 40 6.03 8.35 -7.33
CA ALA A 40 5.67 9.51 -8.15
C ALA A 40 6.88 10.11 -8.86
N ARG A 41 8.04 10.09 -8.21
CA ARG A 41 9.27 10.57 -8.85
C ARG A 41 9.75 9.63 -9.95
N GLN A 42 9.60 8.33 -9.75
CA GLN A 42 10.03 7.33 -10.73
C GLN A 42 9.05 7.19 -11.89
N HIS A 43 7.76 7.37 -11.60
CA HIS A 43 6.69 7.16 -12.57
C HIS A 43 5.69 8.33 -12.52
N PRO A 44 6.10 9.53 -12.94
CA PRO A 44 5.23 10.71 -12.83
C PRO A 44 3.99 10.65 -13.71
N ASP A 45 3.99 9.78 -14.71
CA ASP A 45 2.83 9.55 -15.57
C ASP A 45 1.81 8.61 -14.94
N GLN A 46 2.19 7.87 -13.88
CA GLN A 46 1.32 6.91 -13.20
C GLN A 46 0.88 7.37 -11.83
N CYS A 47 1.62 8.25 -11.19
CA CYS A 47 1.35 8.69 -9.83
C CYS A 47 1.82 10.11 -9.63
N ARG A 48 1.02 10.90 -8.92
CA ARG A 48 1.42 12.27 -8.59
C ARG A 48 0.85 12.68 -7.25
N GLN A 49 1.56 13.56 -6.57
CA GLN A 49 1.10 14.18 -5.35
C GLN A 49 0.18 15.34 -5.71
N THR A 50 -1.03 15.34 -5.20
CA THR A 50 -2.03 16.36 -5.49
C THR A 50 -2.15 17.41 -4.41
N ASP A 51 -1.82 17.04 -3.17
CA ASP A 51 -1.93 17.97 -2.05
C ASP A 51 -1.00 17.57 -0.91
N ALA A 52 -0.71 18.53 -0.06
CA ALA A 52 0.06 18.30 1.16
C ALA A 52 -0.34 19.35 2.19
N ASP A 53 -0.58 18.90 3.42
CA ASP A 53 -0.90 19.78 4.53
C ASP A 53 0.28 19.77 5.51
N PRO A 54 1.12 20.80 5.50
CA PRO A 54 2.29 20.83 6.37
C PRO A 54 1.94 20.89 7.86
N ALA A 55 0.75 21.36 8.20
CA ALA A 55 0.34 21.46 9.60
C ALA A 55 0.06 20.09 10.20
N THR A 56 -0.50 19.18 9.43
CA THR A 56 -0.84 17.82 9.89
C THR A 56 0.07 16.75 9.37
N GLY A 57 0.85 17.06 8.32
CA GLY A 57 1.69 16.08 7.66
C GLY A 57 0.93 15.17 6.70
N CYS A 58 -0.33 15.49 6.44
CA CYS A 58 -1.16 14.73 5.50
C CYS A 58 -0.73 15.01 4.06
N MET A 59 -0.68 13.96 3.26
CA MET A 59 -0.43 14.10 1.82
C MET A 59 -1.49 13.36 1.02
N GLU A 60 -1.79 13.89 -0.15
CA GLU A 60 -2.76 13.31 -1.05
C GLU A 60 -2.11 13.00 -2.39
N PHE A 61 -2.40 11.82 -2.91
CA PHE A 61 -1.82 11.34 -4.15
C PHE A 61 -2.90 10.77 -5.06
N GLU A 62 -2.62 10.80 -6.36
CA GLU A 62 -3.41 10.06 -7.36
C GLU A 62 -2.49 9.04 -8.01
N ILE A 63 -2.96 7.81 -8.15
CA ILE A 63 -2.21 6.74 -8.78
C ILE A 63 -3.09 5.97 -9.75
N ALA A 64 -2.52 5.57 -10.88
CA ALA A 64 -3.27 4.82 -11.89
C ALA A 64 -3.80 3.51 -11.30
N LYS A 65 -5.06 3.19 -11.60
CA LYS A 65 -5.74 2.02 -11.03
C LYS A 65 -4.97 0.74 -11.22
N GLY A 66 -4.35 0.56 -12.35
CA GLY A 66 -3.58 -0.65 -12.63
C GLY A 66 -2.27 -0.76 -11.87
N ARG A 67 -1.88 0.27 -11.15
CA ARG A 67 -0.60 0.31 -10.43
C ARG A 67 -0.77 0.20 -8.92
N PHE A 68 -2.00 0.17 -8.44
CA PHE A 68 -2.26 0.04 -7.01
C PHE A 68 -3.25 -1.08 -6.82
N SER A 69 -2.83 -2.15 -6.18
CA SER A 69 -3.69 -3.31 -5.99
C SER A 69 -3.99 -3.53 -4.52
N PHE A 70 -5.19 -4.03 -4.28
CA PHE A 70 -5.65 -4.41 -2.96
C PHE A 70 -5.46 -5.91 -2.82
N ARG A 71 -4.83 -6.32 -1.75
CA ARG A 71 -4.53 -7.71 -1.53
C ARG A 71 -5.10 -8.16 -0.21
N LEU A 72 -5.92 -9.18 -0.28
CA LEU A 72 -6.48 -9.81 0.91
C LEU A 72 -5.73 -11.11 1.16
N THR A 73 -5.36 -11.31 2.40
CA THR A 73 -4.65 -12.52 2.79
C THR A 73 -5.46 -13.24 3.86
N ALA A 74 -5.43 -14.57 3.82
CA ALA A 74 -6.09 -15.36 4.85
C ALA A 74 -5.28 -15.30 6.15
N PRO A 75 -5.96 -15.27 7.31
CA PRO A 75 -5.23 -15.33 8.56
C PRO A 75 -4.57 -16.68 8.76
N TYR A 76 -3.39 -16.67 9.37
CA TYR A 76 -2.67 -17.89 9.67
C TYR A 76 -2.75 -18.20 11.15
N ASN A 77 -3.06 -19.46 11.50
CA ASN A 77 -2.82 -20.00 12.82
C ASN A 77 -1.53 -20.83 12.76
N GLU A 78 -1.13 -21.41 13.88
CA GLU A 78 0.12 -22.16 13.93
C GLU A 78 0.14 -23.36 13.02
N GLU A 79 -0.96 -24.09 12.93
CA GLU A 79 -1.07 -25.23 12.03
C GLU A 79 -0.89 -24.84 10.58
N ARG A 80 -1.49 -23.75 10.19
CA ARG A 80 -1.36 -23.25 8.82
C ARG A 80 0.05 -22.76 8.53
N ARG A 81 0.70 -22.17 9.52
CA ARG A 81 2.09 -21.75 9.38
C ARG A 81 3.01 -22.94 9.15
N GLU A 82 2.81 -23.98 9.90
CA GLU A 82 3.60 -25.20 9.75
C GLU A 82 3.35 -25.86 8.42
N ALA A 83 2.10 -25.95 8.00
CA ALA A 83 1.74 -26.49 6.69
C ALA A 83 2.36 -25.67 5.56
N ALA A 84 2.32 -24.35 5.67
CA ALA A 84 2.91 -23.48 4.68
C ALA A 84 4.42 -23.64 4.60
N ARG A 85 5.08 -23.76 5.75
CA ARG A 85 6.53 -23.98 5.78
C ARG A 85 6.92 -25.33 5.21
N ARG A 86 6.14 -26.36 5.52
CA ARG A 86 6.36 -27.70 4.99
C ARG A 86 6.17 -27.71 3.48
N SER A 87 5.11 -27.12 3.00
CA SER A 87 4.85 -27.00 1.56
C SER A 87 5.98 -26.26 0.85
N ALA A 88 6.46 -25.18 1.42
CA ALA A 88 7.56 -24.43 0.82
C ALA A 88 8.82 -25.27 0.70
N ARG A 89 9.08 -26.11 1.71
CA ARG A 89 10.25 -26.99 1.68
C ARG A 89 10.12 -28.08 0.62
N GLU A 90 8.96 -28.68 0.54
CA GLU A 90 8.68 -29.74 -0.43
C GLU A 90 8.65 -29.17 -1.85
N ASN A 91 8.06 -28.00 -2.01
CA ASN A 91 7.93 -27.37 -3.31
C ASN A 91 9.24 -26.88 -3.89
N LYS A 92 10.26 -26.75 -3.07
CA LYS A 92 11.59 -26.44 -3.59
C LYS A 92 12.06 -27.48 -4.61
N ALA A 93 11.70 -28.73 -4.40
CA ALA A 93 12.07 -29.81 -5.30
C ALA A 93 11.10 -29.95 -6.46
N THR A 94 9.82 -29.63 -6.26
CA THR A 94 8.78 -29.92 -7.23
C THR A 94 8.20 -28.67 -7.91
N ASP A 95 8.53 -27.51 -7.42
CA ASP A 95 7.95 -26.27 -7.88
C ASP A 95 8.18 -26.02 -9.37
N ARG A 96 9.33 -26.42 -9.88
CA ARG A 96 9.65 -26.25 -11.28
C ARG A 96 8.90 -27.22 -12.19
N LEU A 97 8.17 -28.14 -11.64
CA LEU A 97 7.39 -29.08 -12.42
C LEU A 97 6.03 -28.53 -12.81
N LYS A 98 5.70 -27.38 -12.33
CA LYS A 98 4.45 -26.72 -12.67
C LYS A 98 4.54 -25.97 -13.98
#